data_6345eca8817a0f4c391b748155dac034
#
_entry.id   6345eca8817a0f4c391b748155dac034
#
_cell.length_a   1.000
_cell.length_b   1.000
_cell.length_c   1.000
_cell.angle_alpha   90.00
_cell.angle_beta   90.00
_cell.angle_gamma   90.00
#
_symmetry.space_group_name_H-M   'P 1'
#
loop_
_entity.id
_entity.type
_entity.pdbx_description
1 polymer ?
#
loop_
_entity_poly.entity_id
_entity_poly.type
_entity_poly.pdbx_seq_one_letter_code
_entity_poly.pdbx_strand_id
1 'polypeptide(L)'
;MKHLTLAALLTLCSISLLAQESGNLRTFLFIGTPNSAAWKMQIANPGDREAMVRGGIEKLGGKLLSYYWGFGNGKNYITVALPNDPTFIQAFYLTRLGDGVLDDYQMIELMSSADMAEALSRVPKIKAVDDLK
;
A
#
# COMPACT_ATOMS: atom_id res chain seq x y z
N MET A 1 -16.51 49.50 28.83
CA MET A 1 -15.55 48.52 29.28
C MET A 1 -16.22 47.16 29.38
N LYS A 2 -15.61 46.09 28.89
CA LYS A 2 -16.05 44.68 28.81
C LYS A 2 -16.73 44.31 27.51
N HIS A 3 -15.89 43.95 26.51
CA HIS A 3 -16.16 42.89 25.53
C HIS A 3 -14.84 42.57 24.82
N LEU A 4 -14.02 41.74 25.43
CA LEU A 4 -12.89 41.08 24.78
C LEU A 4 -12.74 39.76 25.54
N THR A 5 -12.99 38.66 24.85
CA THR A 5 -12.52 37.28 25.09
C THR A 5 -13.61 36.27 24.74
N LEU A 6 -13.72 35.95 23.47
CA LEU A 6 -14.23 34.64 23.03
C LEU A 6 -13.92 34.40 21.54
N ALA A 7 -12.67 34.24 21.18
CA ALA A 7 -12.31 33.86 19.81
C ALA A 7 -10.98 33.10 19.72
N ALA A 8 -10.68 32.21 20.66
CA ALA A 8 -9.42 31.48 20.64
C ALA A 8 -9.55 29.96 20.96
N LEU A 9 -10.69 29.33 20.69
CA LEU A 9 -10.88 27.91 21.04
C LEU A 9 -11.37 27.00 19.90
N LEU A 10 -11.29 27.41 18.65
CA LEU A 10 -11.84 26.64 17.52
C LEU A 10 -10.79 26.15 16.50
N THR A 11 -9.48 26.31 16.74
CA THR A 11 -8.46 25.99 15.75
C THR A 11 -7.64 24.72 16.05
N LEU A 12 -7.91 24.00 17.15
CA LEU A 12 -7.11 22.81 17.53
C LEU A 12 -7.74 21.45 17.16
N CYS A 13 -8.95 21.41 16.61
CA CYS A 13 -9.62 20.13 16.28
C CYS A 13 -9.33 19.60 14.87
N SER A 14 -8.72 20.40 13.97
CA SER A 14 -8.57 20.00 12.55
C SER A 14 -7.31 19.18 12.24
N ILE A 15 -6.36 19.13 13.16
CA ILE A 15 -5.08 18.42 12.92
C ILE A 15 -5.18 16.93 13.29
N SER A 16 -6.11 16.57 14.15
CA SER A 16 -6.26 15.17 14.61
C SER A 16 -6.93 14.24 13.59
N LEU A 17 -7.71 14.76 12.64
CA LEU A 17 -8.41 13.92 11.65
C LEU A 17 -7.49 13.39 10.54
N LEU A 18 -6.46 14.16 10.16
CA LEU A 18 -5.51 13.75 9.11
C LEU A 18 -4.49 12.71 9.60
N ALA A 19 -4.20 12.66 10.90
CA ALA A 19 -3.31 11.66 11.47
C ALA A 19 -3.99 10.31 11.71
N GLN A 20 -5.32 10.26 11.75
CA GLN A 20 -6.10 9.05 12.02
C GLN A 20 -6.33 8.22 10.75
N GLU A 21 -6.28 8.81 9.55
CA GLU A 21 -6.40 8.07 8.29
C GLU A 21 -5.14 7.28 7.92
N SER A 22 -3.96 7.72 8.33
CA SER A 22 -2.70 7.01 8.02
C SER A 22 -2.48 5.74 8.86
N GLY A 23 -3.15 5.60 10.01
CA GLY A 23 -3.02 4.43 10.90
C GLY A 23 -3.76 3.17 10.45
N ASN A 24 -4.60 3.26 9.42
CA ASN A 24 -5.47 2.15 8.99
C ASN A 24 -5.13 1.61 7.59
N LEU A 25 -3.95 1.91 7.08
CA LEU A 25 -3.46 1.41 5.80
C LEU A 25 -2.30 0.46 6.00
N ARG A 26 -2.25 -0.61 5.20
CA ARG A 26 -1.15 -1.57 5.12
C ARG A 26 -0.42 -1.40 3.80
N THR A 27 0.89 -1.45 3.83
CA THR A 27 1.73 -1.23 2.64
C THR A 27 2.13 -2.56 2.01
N PHE A 28 1.99 -2.65 0.69
CA PHE A 28 2.32 -3.84 -0.10
C PHE A 28 3.20 -3.48 -1.28
N LEU A 29 4.11 -4.37 -1.60
CA LEU A 29 4.80 -4.44 -2.89
C LEU A 29 4.10 -5.49 -3.75
N PHE A 30 3.62 -5.09 -4.91
CA PHE A 30 3.16 -5.99 -5.96
C PHE A 30 4.22 -6.10 -7.04
N ILE A 31 4.51 -7.34 -7.45
CA ILE A 31 5.41 -7.63 -8.56
C ILE A 31 4.61 -8.40 -9.59
N GLY A 32 4.34 -7.77 -10.73
CA GLY A 32 3.57 -8.37 -11.83
C GLY A 32 4.47 -8.72 -13.00
N THR A 33 4.18 -9.84 -13.63
CA THR A 33 4.79 -10.27 -14.90
C THR A 33 3.71 -10.24 -15.98
N PRO A 34 3.58 -9.14 -16.76
CA PRO A 34 2.62 -9.06 -17.85
C PRO A 34 2.88 -10.14 -18.91
N ASN A 35 1.81 -10.74 -19.42
CA ASN A 35 1.91 -11.72 -20.49
C ASN A 35 2.00 -11.06 -21.89
N SER A 36 2.13 -11.88 -22.91
CA SER A 36 2.26 -11.39 -24.29
C SER A 36 1.04 -10.56 -24.76
N ALA A 37 -0.18 -10.88 -24.29
CA ALA A 37 -1.38 -10.13 -24.62
C ALA A 37 -1.35 -8.72 -24.00
N ALA A 38 -0.93 -8.62 -22.75
CA ALA A 38 -0.75 -7.34 -22.07
C ALA A 38 0.32 -6.47 -22.75
N TRP A 39 1.44 -7.07 -23.16
CA TRP A 39 2.49 -6.35 -23.87
C TRP A 39 2.03 -5.85 -25.25
N LYS A 40 1.33 -6.68 -26.04
CA LYS A 40 0.77 -6.25 -27.33
C LYS A 40 -0.17 -5.05 -27.16
N MET A 41 -1.04 -5.09 -26.15
CA MET A 41 -1.97 -4.00 -25.86
C MET A 41 -1.24 -2.72 -25.43
N GLN A 42 -0.19 -2.82 -24.61
CA GLN A 42 0.58 -1.67 -24.14
C GLN A 42 1.43 -1.06 -25.26
N ILE A 43 1.98 -1.87 -26.16
CA ILE A 43 2.74 -1.39 -27.33
C ILE A 43 1.81 -0.67 -28.32
N ALA A 44 0.60 -1.21 -28.54
CA ALA A 44 -0.38 -0.61 -29.42
C ALA A 44 -0.94 0.72 -28.86
N ASN A 45 -1.04 0.84 -27.54
CA ASN A 45 -1.56 2.02 -26.84
C ASN A 45 -0.59 2.43 -25.73
N PRO A 46 0.55 3.03 -26.07
CA PRO A 46 1.52 3.47 -25.08
C PRO A 46 0.94 4.57 -24.18
N GLY A 47 1.17 4.48 -22.89
CA GLY A 47 0.66 5.43 -21.92
C GLY A 47 1.29 5.25 -20.57
N ASP A 48 1.16 6.27 -19.71
CA ASP A 48 1.62 6.23 -18.35
C ASP A 48 0.71 5.32 -17.50
N ARG A 49 1.19 4.14 -17.18
CA ARG A 49 0.45 3.16 -16.38
C ARG A 49 0.28 3.58 -14.93
N GLU A 50 1.20 4.36 -14.39
CA GLU A 50 1.05 4.92 -13.05
C GLU A 50 -0.20 5.79 -12.95
N ALA A 51 -0.36 6.72 -13.89
CA ALA A 51 -1.52 7.61 -13.94
C ALA A 51 -2.84 6.84 -14.07
N MET A 52 -2.85 5.77 -14.89
CA MET A 52 -4.03 4.92 -15.09
C MET A 52 -4.41 4.12 -13.83
N VAL A 53 -3.44 3.62 -13.08
CA VAL A 53 -3.65 2.78 -11.90
C VAL A 53 -4.00 3.62 -10.67
N ARG A 54 -3.39 4.80 -10.52
CA ARG A 54 -3.56 5.70 -9.37
C ARG A 54 -5.02 5.96 -9.03
N GLY A 55 -5.81 6.40 -10.01
CA GLY A 55 -7.22 6.72 -9.80
C GLY A 55 -8.06 5.52 -9.36
N GLY A 56 -7.72 4.31 -9.82
CA GLY A 56 -8.37 3.07 -9.39
C GLY A 56 -8.07 2.74 -7.92
N ILE A 57 -6.81 2.85 -7.53
CA ILE A 57 -6.38 2.61 -6.13
C ILE A 57 -7.03 3.62 -5.17
N GLU A 58 -7.06 4.90 -5.53
CA GLU A 58 -7.67 5.96 -4.71
C GLU A 58 -9.18 5.76 -4.52
N LYS A 59 -9.91 5.35 -5.56
CA LYS A 59 -11.34 5.01 -5.46
C LYS A 59 -11.62 3.84 -4.52
N LEU A 60 -10.65 2.98 -4.30
CA LEU A 60 -10.72 1.85 -3.37
C LEU A 60 -10.25 2.22 -1.94
N GLY A 61 -10.02 3.50 -1.67
CA GLY A 61 -9.57 3.98 -0.37
C GLY A 61 -8.08 3.74 -0.10
N GLY A 62 -7.32 3.37 -1.11
CA GLY A 62 -5.88 3.16 -1.03
C GLY A 62 -5.07 4.35 -1.54
N LYS A 63 -3.75 4.18 -1.55
CA LYS A 63 -2.79 5.15 -2.11
C LYS A 63 -1.76 4.41 -2.96
N LEU A 64 -1.52 4.90 -4.18
CA LEU A 64 -0.41 4.45 -5.00
C LEU A 64 0.84 5.21 -4.55
N LEU A 65 1.83 4.48 -4.03
CA LEU A 65 3.07 5.06 -3.51
C LEU A 65 4.17 5.12 -4.56
N SER A 66 4.29 4.08 -5.41
CA SER A 66 5.26 4.06 -6.51
C SER A 66 4.82 3.08 -7.60
N TYR A 67 5.28 3.31 -8.82
CA TYR A 67 5.09 2.43 -9.96
C TYR A 67 6.35 2.42 -10.82
N TYR A 68 7.05 1.30 -10.91
CA TYR A 68 8.27 1.16 -11.70
C TYR A 68 8.21 -0.06 -12.60
N TRP A 69 8.90 0.03 -13.72
CA TRP A 69 9.20 -1.10 -14.60
C TRP A 69 10.62 -1.56 -14.37
N GLY A 70 10.82 -2.88 -14.29
CA GLY A 70 12.15 -3.46 -14.25
C GLY A 70 12.80 -3.38 -15.63
N PHE A 71 13.93 -2.69 -15.71
CA PHE A 71 14.67 -2.58 -16.95
C PHE A 71 15.21 -3.95 -17.40
N GLY A 72 14.77 -4.41 -18.57
CA GLY A 72 15.23 -5.67 -19.16
C GLY A 72 14.63 -6.95 -18.56
N ASN A 73 13.74 -6.90 -17.56
CA ASN A 73 13.12 -8.10 -16.99
C ASN A 73 11.61 -8.24 -17.24
N GLY A 74 10.99 -7.21 -17.85
CA GLY A 74 9.58 -7.23 -18.23
C GLY A 74 8.58 -7.26 -17.05
N LYS A 75 9.00 -6.90 -15.85
CA LYS A 75 8.14 -6.88 -14.64
C LYS A 75 7.80 -5.47 -14.23
N ASN A 76 6.66 -5.30 -13.59
CA ASN A 76 6.33 -4.07 -12.86
C ASN A 76 6.49 -4.28 -11.35
N TYR A 77 6.83 -3.20 -10.66
CA TYR A 77 7.05 -3.11 -9.22
C TYR A 77 6.22 -1.95 -8.70
N ILE A 78 5.18 -2.28 -7.95
CA ILE A 78 4.15 -1.31 -7.55
C ILE A 78 4.02 -1.32 -6.05
N THR A 79 4.28 -0.19 -5.38
CA THR A 79 4.00 -0.04 -3.96
C THR A 79 2.67 0.67 -3.75
N VAL A 80 1.81 0.07 -2.93
CA VAL A 80 0.50 0.61 -2.58
C VAL A 80 0.25 0.53 -1.08
N ALA A 81 -0.50 1.48 -0.57
CA ALA A 81 -1.11 1.38 0.75
C ALA A 81 -2.60 1.06 0.56
N LEU A 82 -3.08 -0.01 1.17
CA LEU A 82 -4.47 -0.50 1.08
C LEU A 82 -5.14 -0.46 2.46
N PRO A 83 -6.46 -0.31 2.52
CA PRO A 83 -7.22 -0.43 3.77
C PRO A 83 -6.87 -1.71 4.52
N ASN A 84 -6.82 -1.64 5.86
CA ASN A 84 -6.53 -2.78 6.71
C ASN A 84 -7.74 -3.72 6.81
N ASP A 85 -8.09 -4.34 5.70
CA ASP A 85 -9.14 -5.33 5.54
C ASP A 85 -8.55 -6.54 4.81
N PRO A 86 -8.26 -7.65 5.51
CA PRO A 86 -7.66 -8.83 4.89
C PRO A 86 -8.48 -9.42 3.74
N THR A 87 -9.80 -9.39 3.84
CA THR A 87 -10.71 -9.90 2.81
C THR A 87 -10.65 -9.03 1.56
N PHE A 88 -10.65 -7.71 1.74
CA PHE A 88 -10.50 -6.76 0.64
C PHE A 88 -9.14 -6.91 -0.05
N ILE A 89 -8.05 -6.99 0.73
CA ILE A 89 -6.69 -7.15 0.21
C ILE A 89 -6.58 -8.43 -0.62
N GLN A 90 -7.13 -9.54 -0.11
CA GLN A 90 -7.13 -10.81 -0.84
C GLN A 90 -7.98 -10.74 -2.12
N ALA A 91 -9.16 -10.13 -2.07
CA ALA A 91 -10.01 -9.93 -3.24
C ALA A 91 -9.32 -9.06 -4.30
N PHE A 92 -8.64 -8.01 -3.88
CA PHE A 92 -7.84 -7.17 -4.78
C PHE A 92 -6.76 -7.98 -5.52
N TYR A 93 -6.02 -8.82 -4.78
CA TYR A 93 -5.01 -9.71 -5.36
C TYR A 93 -5.62 -10.69 -6.36
N LEU A 94 -6.72 -11.39 -5.99
CA LEU A 94 -7.40 -12.37 -6.84
C LEU A 94 -7.98 -11.74 -8.12
N THR A 95 -8.46 -10.50 -8.04
CA THR A 95 -8.93 -9.76 -9.23
C THR A 95 -7.80 -9.63 -10.26
N ARG A 96 -6.59 -9.33 -9.83
CA ARG A 96 -5.44 -9.21 -10.73
C ARG A 96 -5.02 -10.54 -11.36
N LEU A 97 -5.08 -11.63 -10.60
CA LEU A 97 -4.87 -12.97 -11.15
C LEU A 97 -5.94 -13.36 -12.18
N GLY A 98 -7.20 -12.97 -11.92
CA GLY A 98 -8.33 -13.29 -12.80
C GLY A 98 -8.39 -12.46 -14.09
N ASP A 99 -7.70 -11.34 -14.18
CA ASP A 99 -7.72 -10.44 -15.34
C ASP A 99 -7.11 -11.06 -16.61
N GLY A 100 -6.33 -12.14 -16.51
CA GLY A 100 -5.75 -12.86 -17.64
C GLY A 100 -4.65 -12.09 -18.39
N VAL A 101 -4.11 -11.02 -17.79
CA VAL A 101 -3.07 -10.17 -18.38
C VAL A 101 -1.70 -10.34 -17.74
N LEU A 102 -1.61 -11.19 -16.72
CA LEU A 102 -0.38 -11.49 -15.98
C LEU A 102 -0.08 -12.98 -16.05
N ASP A 103 1.19 -13.33 -16.25
CA ASP A 103 1.69 -14.69 -16.10
C ASP A 103 2.01 -15.03 -14.65
N ASP A 104 2.42 -14.03 -13.88
CA ASP A 104 2.72 -14.15 -12.45
C ASP A 104 2.38 -12.84 -11.73
N TYR A 105 1.91 -12.95 -10.49
CA TYR A 105 1.58 -11.81 -9.65
C TYR A 105 1.88 -12.13 -8.19
N GLN A 106 2.83 -11.43 -7.61
CA GLN A 106 3.26 -11.60 -6.23
C GLN A 106 2.81 -10.41 -5.40
N MET A 107 2.40 -10.66 -4.17
CA MET A 107 2.06 -9.66 -3.18
C MET A 107 2.92 -9.87 -1.94
N ILE A 108 3.66 -8.85 -1.55
CA ILE A 108 4.55 -8.85 -0.39
C ILE A 108 4.11 -7.71 0.53
N GLU A 109 3.69 -8.02 1.75
CA GLU A 109 3.45 -6.99 2.74
C GLU A 109 4.78 -6.42 3.24
N LEU A 110 4.85 -5.09 3.30
CA LEU A 110 6.03 -4.37 3.75
C LEU A 110 5.80 -3.84 5.16
N MET A 111 6.83 -3.95 5.99
CA MET A 111 6.87 -3.27 7.27
C MET A 111 7.93 -2.17 7.26
N SER A 112 7.76 -1.16 8.10
CA SER A 112 8.74 -0.10 8.23
C SER A 112 10.03 -0.59 8.93
N SER A 113 11.13 0.14 8.73
CA SER A 113 12.37 -0.13 9.46
C SER A 113 12.20 0.03 10.98
N ALA A 114 11.31 0.93 11.41
CA ALA A 114 10.98 1.12 12.83
C ALA A 114 10.25 -0.09 13.41
N ASP A 115 9.25 -0.62 12.68
CA ASP A 115 8.53 -1.84 13.09
C ASP A 115 9.45 -3.05 13.14
N MET A 116 10.41 -3.15 12.19
CA MET A 116 11.42 -4.19 12.21
C MET A 116 12.31 -4.07 13.45
N ALA A 117 12.73 -2.87 13.83
CA ALA A 117 13.52 -2.67 15.06
C ALA A 117 12.73 -3.08 16.30
N GLU A 118 11.44 -2.76 16.38
CA GLU A 118 10.55 -3.23 17.44
C GLU A 118 10.43 -4.75 17.45
N ALA A 119 10.22 -5.38 16.29
CA ALA A 119 10.14 -6.83 16.16
C ALA A 119 11.43 -7.51 16.68
N LEU A 120 12.60 -6.98 16.31
CA LEU A 120 13.88 -7.48 16.79
C LEU A 120 14.01 -7.41 18.33
N SER A 121 13.47 -6.36 18.95
CA SER A 121 13.48 -6.21 20.41
C SER A 121 12.62 -7.26 21.14
N ARG A 122 11.68 -7.89 20.47
CA ARG A 122 10.80 -8.94 21.02
C ARG A 122 11.41 -10.33 20.94
N VAL A 123 12.44 -10.54 20.11
CA VAL A 123 13.06 -11.86 19.90
C VAL A 123 13.55 -12.53 21.20
N PRO A 124 14.21 -11.81 22.14
CA PRO A 124 14.64 -12.46 23.40
C PRO A 124 13.49 -13.01 24.24
N LYS A 125 12.33 -12.33 24.24
CA LYS A 125 11.15 -12.79 24.98
C LYS A 125 10.56 -14.06 24.37
N ILE A 126 10.56 -14.18 23.05
CA ILE A 126 10.06 -15.37 22.32
C ILE A 126 11.00 -16.54 22.60
N LYS A 127 12.32 -16.33 22.50
CA LYS A 127 13.33 -17.37 22.82
C LYS A 127 13.19 -17.89 24.25
N ALA A 128 12.98 -17.01 25.23
CA ALA A 128 12.80 -17.41 26.63
C ALA A 128 11.60 -18.34 26.83
N VAL A 129 10.55 -18.27 25.99
CA VAL A 129 9.41 -19.20 26.03
C VAL A 129 9.79 -20.57 25.42
N ASP A 130 10.62 -20.59 24.37
CA ASP A 130 11.06 -21.83 23.72
C ASP A 130 12.03 -22.61 24.59
N ASP A 131 12.84 -21.93 25.40
CA ASP A 131 13.81 -22.56 26.35
C ASP A 131 13.12 -23.21 27.59
N LEU A 132 11.80 -23.00 27.76
CA LEU A 132 11.01 -23.63 28.83
C LEU A 132 10.44 -25.00 28.43
N LYS A 133 10.70 -25.51 27.25
CA LYS A 133 10.34 -26.84 26.75
C LYS A 133 11.47 -27.82 26.96
#